data_87b4f871ce2f86226340e4d5d2c5186e
#
_entry.id   87b4f871ce2f86226340e4d5d2c5186e
#
_cell.length_a   1.000
_cell.length_b   1.000
_cell.length_c   1.000
_cell.angle_alpha   90.00
_cell.angle_beta   90.00
_cell.angle_gamma   90.00
#
_symmetry.space_group_name_H-M   'P 1'
#
loop_
_entity.id
_entity.type
_entity.pdbx_description
1 polymer ?
#
loop_
_entity_poly.entity_id
_entity_poly.type
_entity_poly.pdbx_seq_one_letter_code
_entity_poly.pdbx_strand_id
1 'polypeptide(L)'
;MAKYDVFISYSRKDTATADRICEALDRAGITYFIDRQGIAEGIESLEVLATAIKESAFFLFLASENAYKLKSTTIEIITAFNEKPKDRLLPYSIDDSQLPEGMRLTFEGADLRTMKEHSIEGDLVPDLLWLLGRESRQTDEKCFAEERLRAEEFTVNGVSFKMIYVEGGTFQMGSDDSDAYDDEKPAHPVTLSSYHIGETSVTQALWKAVMGNNPSWFKGDNLPVETVSWDDCQKFIQKLNQLTGKTFRLPTEAEWEYAARGGKYQSPYRYAGSNSIDVVAWYPGNSDGKTHPVKTKKPNALGIYDMSGNVGEWCLDWYREYSGLALTDPEGPDWGWSRVRRGGDWDNTDYGCRVSHRGCSSPDLRGSIGGFRLALVH
;
A
#
# COMPACT_ATOMS: atom_id res chain seq x y z
N MET A 1 -7.61 -29.20 -1.30
CA MET A 1 -8.33 -28.05 -0.70
C MET A 1 -8.10 -28.09 0.80
N ALA A 2 -7.93 -26.94 1.44
CA ALA A 2 -7.84 -26.90 2.90
C ALA A 2 -9.15 -27.41 3.53
N LYS A 3 -9.06 -28.09 4.66
CA LYS A 3 -10.22 -28.60 5.39
C LYS A 3 -10.91 -27.51 6.19
N TYR A 4 -10.12 -26.57 6.69
CA TYR A 4 -10.56 -25.37 7.39
C TYR A 4 -10.07 -24.12 6.67
N ASP A 5 -10.83 -23.04 6.76
CA ASP A 5 -10.41 -21.76 6.24
C ASP A 5 -9.37 -21.11 7.14
N VAL A 6 -9.55 -21.21 8.45
CA VAL A 6 -8.72 -20.55 9.45
C VAL A 6 -8.41 -21.48 10.61
N PHE A 7 -7.15 -21.49 11.05
CA PHE A 7 -6.77 -22.01 12.37
C PHE A 7 -6.64 -20.81 13.32
N ILE A 8 -7.30 -20.87 14.49
CA ILE A 8 -7.27 -19.80 15.49
C ILE A 8 -6.42 -20.23 16.67
N SER A 9 -5.31 -19.52 16.88
CA SER A 9 -4.43 -19.65 18.03
C SER A 9 -4.66 -18.52 19.02
N TYR A 10 -4.93 -18.84 20.28
CA TYR A 10 -5.26 -17.85 21.31
C TYR A 10 -4.89 -18.34 22.73
N SER A 11 -4.82 -17.42 23.68
CA SER A 11 -4.75 -17.76 25.11
C SER A 11 -6.15 -18.05 25.66
N ARG A 12 -6.33 -19.11 26.44
CA ARG A 12 -7.60 -19.41 27.12
C ARG A 12 -8.12 -18.28 28.01
N LYS A 13 -7.26 -17.41 28.47
CA LYS A 13 -7.68 -16.22 29.20
C LYS A 13 -8.41 -15.20 28.33
N ASP A 14 -8.27 -15.32 27.01
CA ASP A 14 -8.87 -14.45 26.01
C ASP A 14 -10.09 -15.11 25.33
N THR A 15 -10.67 -16.15 25.94
CA THR A 15 -11.80 -16.94 25.40
C THR A 15 -12.97 -16.07 24.98
N ALA A 16 -13.32 -15.03 25.75
CA ALA A 16 -14.44 -14.15 25.41
C ALA A 16 -14.24 -13.44 24.04
N THR A 17 -13.03 -13.01 23.74
CA THR A 17 -12.69 -12.41 22.45
C THR A 17 -12.67 -13.46 21.34
N ALA A 18 -12.09 -14.64 21.61
CA ALA A 18 -12.06 -15.74 20.67
C ALA A 18 -13.47 -16.23 20.31
N ASP A 19 -14.39 -16.28 21.29
CA ASP A 19 -15.80 -16.65 21.06
C ASP A 19 -16.51 -15.64 20.16
N ARG A 20 -16.34 -14.33 20.37
CA ARG A 20 -16.89 -13.30 19.50
C ARG A 20 -16.36 -13.42 18.06
N ILE A 21 -15.08 -13.73 17.90
CA ILE A 21 -14.49 -13.98 16.57
C ILE A 21 -15.15 -15.22 15.94
N CYS A 22 -15.24 -16.33 16.67
CA CYS A 22 -15.89 -17.54 16.18
C CYS A 22 -17.33 -17.29 15.74
N GLU A 23 -18.14 -16.59 16.55
CA GLU A 23 -19.52 -16.22 16.20
C GLU A 23 -19.59 -15.37 14.92
N ALA A 24 -18.64 -14.48 14.72
CA ALA A 24 -18.59 -13.66 13.50
C ALA A 24 -18.20 -14.50 12.28
N LEU A 25 -17.24 -15.43 12.43
CA LEU A 25 -16.84 -16.36 11.38
C LEU A 25 -17.98 -17.32 11.01
N ASP A 26 -18.71 -17.85 11.99
CA ASP A 26 -19.89 -18.72 11.78
C ASP A 26 -20.96 -17.97 10.96
N ARG A 27 -21.28 -16.71 11.32
CA ARG A 27 -22.22 -15.88 10.56
C ARG A 27 -21.77 -15.62 9.12
N ALA A 28 -20.47 -15.55 8.88
CA ALA A 28 -19.88 -15.35 7.57
C ALA A 28 -19.66 -16.64 6.77
N GLY A 29 -19.97 -17.82 7.35
CA GLY A 29 -19.75 -19.11 6.70
C GLY A 29 -18.26 -19.48 6.52
N ILE A 30 -17.38 -18.92 7.35
CA ILE A 30 -15.94 -19.21 7.37
C ILE A 30 -15.71 -20.40 8.32
N THR A 31 -15.13 -21.47 7.80
CA THR A 31 -14.83 -22.66 8.61
C THR A 31 -13.52 -22.46 9.37
N TYR A 32 -13.49 -22.89 10.62
CA TYR A 32 -12.29 -22.73 11.43
C TYR A 32 -12.00 -23.94 12.32
N PHE A 33 -10.76 -24.04 12.76
CA PHE A 33 -10.31 -24.91 13.84
C PHE A 33 -9.83 -24.06 15.01
N ILE A 34 -10.29 -24.37 16.21
CA ILE A 34 -9.87 -23.71 17.45
C ILE A 34 -9.69 -24.75 18.55
N ASP A 35 -8.54 -24.78 19.20
CA ASP A 35 -8.34 -25.68 20.33
C ASP A 35 -8.96 -25.11 21.62
N ARG A 36 -10.18 -25.55 21.95
CA ARG A 36 -10.88 -25.17 23.17
C ARG A 36 -10.47 -26.02 24.38
N GLN A 37 -9.94 -27.21 24.17
CA GLN A 37 -9.64 -28.16 25.25
C GLN A 37 -8.19 -28.02 25.74
N GLY A 38 -7.32 -27.40 24.93
CA GLY A 38 -5.90 -27.29 25.15
C GLY A 38 -5.20 -28.65 25.02
N ILE A 39 -3.95 -28.58 24.69
CA ILE A 39 -3.10 -29.77 24.62
C ILE A 39 -3.06 -30.36 26.02
N ALA A 40 -3.77 -31.47 26.26
CA ALA A 40 -3.38 -32.37 27.32
C ALA A 40 -1.96 -32.81 26.98
N GLU A 41 -1.02 -32.71 27.92
CA GLU A 41 0.39 -33.04 27.70
C GLU A 41 0.57 -34.45 27.13
N GLY A 42 0.67 -34.55 25.78
CA GLY A 42 0.87 -35.80 25.08
C GLY A 42 1.19 -35.60 23.59
N ILE A 43 2.00 -36.47 23.02
CA ILE A 43 2.46 -36.45 21.62
C ILE A 43 1.28 -36.47 20.63
N GLU A 44 0.21 -37.22 20.91
CA GLU A 44 -0.98 -37.33 20.06
C GLU A 44 -1.70 -35.98 19.88
N SER A 45 -1.69 -35.11 20.90
CA SER A 45 -2.33 -33.79 20.82
C SER A 45 -1.54 -32.82 19.92
N LEU A 46 -0.22 -32.93 19.87
CA LEU A 46 0.64 -32.09 19.02
C LEU A 46 0.49 -32.47 17.54
N GLU A 47 0.32 -33.76 17.22
CA GLU A 47 0.08 -34.24 15.85
C GLU A 47 -1.28 -33.75 15.30
N VAL A 48 -2.32 -33.77 16.13
CA VAL A 48 -3.65 -33.27 15.77
C VAL A 48 -3.59 -31.77 15.47
N LEU A 49 -2.89 -30.99 16.29
CA LEU A 49 -2.69 -29.57 16.13
C LEU A 49 -1.88 -29.23 14.88
N ALA A 50 -0.75 -29.90 14.68
CA ALA A 50 0.07 -29.72 13.49
C ALA A 50 -0.73 -30.05 12.21
N THR A 51 -1.53 -31.10 12.25
CA THR A 51 -2.41 -31.50 11.15
C THR A 51 -3.46 -30.44 10.89
N ALA A 52 -4.12 -29.91 11.92
CA ALA A 52 -5.15 -28.89 11.78
C ALA A 52 -4.54 -27.56 11.24
N ILE A 53 -3.37 -27.18 11.71
CA ILE A 53 -2.63 -26.02 11.16
C ILE A 53 -2.33 -26.23 9.67
N LYS A 54 -1.82 -27.41 9.29
CA LYS A 54 -1.50 -27.75 7.90
C LYS A 54 -2.75 -27.76 7.01
N GLU A 55 -3.84 -28.31 7.50
CA GLU A 55 -5.12 -28.43 6.78
C GLU A 55 -5.92 -27.12 6.73
N SER A 56 -5.52 -26.06 7.43
CA SER A 56 -6.16 -24.74 7.36
C SER A 56 -5.57 -23.88 6.23
N ALA A 57 -6.36 -22.99 5.63
CA ALA A 57 -5.86 -22.06 4.62
C ALA A 57 -5.03 -20.95 5.25
N PHE A 58 -5.47 -20.42 6.40
CA PHE A 58 -4.80 -19.32 7.13
C PHE A 58 -4.58 -19.71 8.60
N PHE A 59 -3.60 -19.07 9.22
CA PHE A 59 -3.34 -19.15 10.65
C PHE A 59 -3.57 -17.77 11.28
N LEU A 60 -4.61 -17.65 12.09
CA LEU A 60 -4.96 -16.44 12.83
C LEU A 60 -4.42 -16.55 14.26
N PHE A 61 -3.51 -15.68 14.61
CA PHE A 61 -2.95 -15.59 15.96
C PHE A 61 -3.56 -14.40 16.70
N LEU A 62 -4.29 -14.67 17.80
CA LEU A 62 -4.80 -13.64 18.69
C LEU A 62 -3.70 -13.24 19.66
N ALA A 63 -3.02 -12.16 19.31
CA ALA A 63 -1.87 -11.64 20.03
C ALA A 63 -2.33 -10.88 21.29
N SER A 64 -1.88 -11.33 22.47
CA SER A 64 -2.18 -10.71 23.76
C SER A 64 -1.06 -10.96 24.76
N GLU A 65 -1.02 -10.18 25.84
CA GLU A 65 -0.10 -10.42 26.95
C GLU A 65 -0.24 -11.84 27.53
N ASN A 66 -1.47 -12.37 27.52
CA ASN A 66 -1.74 -13.72 27.98
C ASN A 66 -1.20 -14.78 27.01
N ALA A 67 -1.34 -14.55 25.70
CA ALA A 67 -0.87 -15.48 24.67
C ALA A 67 0.66 -15.58 24.66
N TYR A 68 1.37 -14.49 24.88
CA TYR A 68 2.84 -14.48 24.89
C TYR A 68 3.48 -15.29 26.03
N LYS A 69 2.74 -15.51 27.11
CA LYS A 69 3.24 -16.24 28.30
C LYS A 69 3.05 -17.75 28.22
N LEU A 70 2.37 -18.26 27.18
CA LEU A 70 2.01 -19.68 27.05
C LEU A 70 2.97 -20.42 26.13
N LYS A 71 3.54 -21.53 26.61
CA LYS A 71 4.38 -22.43 25.81
C LYS A 71 3.60 -23.09 24.66
N SER A 72 2.32 -23.43 24.86
CA SER A 72 1.46 -24.02 23.82
C SER A 72 1.30 -23.08 22.64
N THR A 73 0.98 -21.81 22.89
CA THR A 73 0.87 -20.78 21.84
C THR A 73 2.18 -20.61 21.06
N THR A 74 3.32 -20.67 21.75
CA THR A 74 4.63 -20.62 21.09
C THR A 74 4.86 -21.80 20.15
N ILE A 75 4.45 -23.01 20.54
CA ILE A 75 4.57 -24.22 19.71
C ILE A 75 3.67 -24.10 18.48
N GLU A 76 2.43 -23.64 18.65
CA GLU A 76 1.49 -23.42 17.53
C GLU A 76 2.03 -22.43 16.52
N ILE A 77 2.58 -21.30 16.99
CA ILE A 77 3.20 -20.28 16.15
C ILE A 77 4.39 -20.84 15.38
N ILE A 78 5.31 -21.56 16.05
CA ILE A 78 6.47 -22.16 15.41
C ILE A 78 6.02 -23.22 14.36
N THR A 79 5.01 -24.02 14.69
CA THR A 79 4.45 -25.01 13.77
C THR A 79 3.84 -24.33 12.54
N ALA A 80 3.03 -23.30 12.75
CA ALA A 80 2.42 -22.53 11.66
C ALA A 80 3.49 -21.89 10.75
N PHE A 81 4.57 -21.39 11.34
CA PHE A 81 5.66 -20.76 10.61
C PHE A 81 6.43 -21.74 9.70
N ASN A 82 6.56 -22.99 10.14
CA ASN A 82 7.21 -24.04 9.35
C ASN A 82 6.30 -24.62 8.27
N GLU A 83 4.96 -24.56 8.45
CA GLU A 83 3.99 -25.22 7.58
C GLU A 83 3.31 -24.25 6.59
N LYS A 84 3.42 -22.93 6.81
CA LYS A 84 2.72 -21.93 5.99
C LYS A 84 3.62 -20.82 5.48
N PRO A 85 3.37 -20.31 4.25
CA PRO A 85 4.00 -19.09 3.77
C PRO A 85 3.55 -17.89 4.62
N LYS A 86 4.40 -16.85 4.70
CA LYS A 86 4.20 -15.67 5.57
C LYS A 86 2.89 -14.92 5.31
N ASP A 87 2.43 -14.88 4.07
CA ASP A 87 1.15 -14.25 3.66
C ASP A 87 -0.09 -15.01 4.14
N ARG A 88 0.10 -16.17 4.76
CA ARG A 88 -0.95 -16.99 5.38
C ARG A 88 -0.97 -16.91 6.91
N LEU A 89 -0.07 -16.12 7.49
CA LEU A 89 0.03 -15.88 8.93
C LEU A 89 -0.59 -14.53 9.27
N LEU A 90 -1.64 -14.51 10.08
CA LEU A 90 -2.43 -13.33 10.39
C LEU A 90 -2.34 -13.03 11.90
N PRO A 91 -1.37 -12.23 12.36
CA PRO A 91 -1.34 -11.79 13.75
C PRO A 91 -2.38 -10.68 13.96
N TYR A 92 -3.23 -10.83 14.98
CA TYR A 92 -4.28 -9.89 15.33
C TYR A 92 -4.20 -9.53 16.82
N SER A 93 -3.74 -8.32 17.14
CA SER A 93 -3.61 -7.87 18.52
C SER A 93 -4.97 -7.57 19.14
N ILE A 94 -5.26 -8.19 20.28
CA ILE A 94 -6.52 -8.04 21.00
C ILE A 94 -6.39 -7.19 22.27
N ASP A 95 -5.19 -6.77 22.63
CA ASP A 95 -4.89 -5.83 23.72
C ASP A 95 -3.74 -4.88 23.32
N ASP A 96 -3.32 -4.01 24.26
CA ASP A 96 -2.26 -3.02 24.04
C ASP A 96 -0.85 -3.59 24.20
N SER A 97 -0.69 -4.90 24.38
CA SER A 97 0.60 -5.52 24.58
C SER A 97 1.41 -5.56 23.28
N GLN A 98 2.71 -5.28 23.39
CA GLN A 98 3.62 -5.37 22.26
C GLN A 98 4.09 -6.81 22.07
N LEU A 99 4.22 -7.24 20.80
CA LEU A 99 4.84 -8.52 20.47
C LEU A 99 6.25 -8.60 21.07
N PRO A 100 6.57 -9.67 21.81
CA PRO A 100 7.94 -9.93 22.28
C PRO A 100 8.93 -9.94 21.12
N GLU A 101 10.16 -9.48 21.34
CA GLU A 101 11.19 -9.33 20.29
C GLU A 101 11.40 -10.60 19.46
N GLY A 102 11.41 -11.78 20.09
CA GLY A 102 11.52 -13.05 19.40
C GLY A 102 10.31 -13.37 18.49
N MET A 103 9.11 -12.92 18.84
CA MET A 103 7.91 -13.07 18.02
C MET A 103 7.83 -11.98 16.94
N ARG A 104 8.35 -10.78 17.18
CA ARG A 104 8.45 -9.73 16.14
C ARG A 104 9.26 -10.20 14.94
N LEU A 105 10.39 -10.87 15.18
CA LEU A 105 11.19 -11.48 14.10
C LEU A 105 10.43 -12.58 13.36
N THR A 106 9.60 -13.34 14.07
CA THR A 106 8.78 -14.41 13.48
C THR A 106 7.70 -13.85 12.56
N PHE A 107 7.05 -12.75 12.97
CA PHE A 107 6.03 -12.07 12.18
C PHE A 107 6.58 -10.88 11.37
N GLU A 108 7.89 -10.80 11.16
CA GLU A 108 8.51 -9.76 10.34
C GLU A 108 7.92 -9.79 8.93
N GLY A 109 7.25 -8.68 8.55
CA GLY A 109 6.51 -8.57 7.29
C GLY A 109 5.05 -9.08 7.34
N ALA A 110 4.55 -9.58 8.49
CA ALA A 110 3.12 -9.78 8.70
C ALA A 110 2.49 -8.51 9.29
N ASP A 111 1.30 -8.17 8.81
CA ASP A 111 0.56 -6.99 9.25
C ASP A 111 -0.08 -7.24 10.61
N LEU A 112 0.50 -6.69 11.69
CA LEU A 112 -0.08 -6.78 13.03
C LEU A 112 -1.24 -5.78 13.16
N ARG A 113 -2.47 -6.27 13.09
CA ARG A 113 -3.67 -5.46 13.27
C ARG A 113 -4.08 -5.40 14.74
N THR A 114 -4.62 -4.28 15.17
CA THR A 114 -5.09 -4.09 16.55
C THR A 114 -6.60 -3.96 16.62
N MET A 115 -7.24 -4.58 17.62
CA MET A 115 -8.69 -4.46 17.85
C MET A 115 -9.16 -3.05 18.21
N LYS A 116 -8.25 -2.15 18.59
CA LYS A 116 -8.62 -0.74 18.81
C LYS A 116 -8.96 0.01 17.54
N GLU A 117 -8.28 -0.36 16.46
CA GLU A 117 -8.38 0.31 15.17
C GLU A 117 -9.25 -0.48 14.18
N HIS A 118 -9.48 -1.77 14.45
CA HIS A 118 -10.20 -2.69 13.57
C HIS A 118 -11.29 -3.46 14.32
N SER A 119 -12.46 -3.56 13.71
CA SER A 119 -13.56 -4.35 14.26
C SER A 119 -13.53 -5.79 13.72
N ILE A 120 -14.13 -6.73 14.46
CA ILE A 120 -14.24 -8.12 14.02
C ILE A 120 -15.13 -8.19 12.76
N GLU A 121 -16.29 -7.55 12.80
CA GLU A 121 -17.28 -7.57 11.73
C GLU A 121 -16.95 -6.66 10.56
N GLY A 122 -16.31 -5.51 10.83
CA GLY A 122 -15.98 -4.51 9.80
C GLY A 122 -14.68 -4.75 9.07
N ASP A 123 -13.72 -5.43 9.71
CA ASP A 123 -12.37 -5.58 9.18
C ASP A 123 -11.89 -7.03 9.10
N LEU A 124 -11.86 -7.77 10.22
CA LEU A 124 -11.29 -9.13 10.25
C LEU A 124 -12.07 -10.10 9.36
N VAL A 125 -13.40 -10.12 9.47
CA VAL A 125 -14.25 -11.03 8.67
C VAL A 125 -14.20 -10.69 7.19
N PRO A 126 -14.37 -9.44 6.75
CA PRO A 126 -14.18 -9.05 5.35
C PRO A 126 -12.80 -9.38 4.78
N ASP A 127 -11.74 -9.16 5.55
CA ASP A 127 -10.39 -9.49 5.12
C ASP A 127 -10.20 -10.99 4.89
N LEU A 128 -10.72 -11.82 5.81
CA LEU A 128 -10.67 -13.27 5.67
C LEU A 128 -11.48 -13.76 4.47
N LEU A 129 -12.68 -13.22 4.24
CA LEU A 129 -13.49 -13.55 3.07
C LEU A 129 -12.77 -13.20 1.76
N TRP A 130 -12.15 -12.04 1.71
CA TRP A 130 -11.35 -11.62 0.57
C TRP A 130 -10.11 -12.52 0.34
N LEU A 131 -9.37 -12.84 1.40
CA LEU A 131 -8.21 -13.74 1.32
C LEU A 131 -8.61 -15.16 0.89
N LEU A 132 -9.83 -15.61 1.22
CA LEU A 132 -10.40 -16.90 0.82
C LEU A 132 -11.00 -16.86 -0.60
N GLY A 133 -11.07 -15.68 -1.23
CA GLY A 133 -11.70 -15.52 -2.55
C GLY A 133 -13.22 -15.75 -2.55
N ARG A 134 -13.90 -15.61 -1.40
CA ARG A 134 -15.34 -15.88 -1.24
C ARG A 134 -16.22 -14.63 -1.32
N GLU A 135 -15.68 -13.48 -1.00
CA GLU A 135 -16.32 -12.20 -1.24
C GLU A 135 -15.30 -11.24 -1.87
N SER A 136 -15.76 -10.49 -2.85
CA SER A 136 -15.23 -9.17 -3.05
C SER A 136 -15.54 -8.36 -1.79
N ARG A 137 -14.65 -7.50 -1.33
CA ARG A 137 -14.93 -6.54 -0.23
C ARG A 137 -16.16 -5.71 -0.62
N GLN A 138 -17.38 -6.21 -0.32
CA GLN A 138 -18.64 -5.62 -0.85
C GLN A 138 -18.87 -4.19 -0.37
N THR A 139 -18.39 -3.82 0.81
CA THR A 139 -18.43 -2.42 1.26
C THR A 139 -17.41 -1.56 0.52
N ASP A 140 -16.20 -2.07 0.30
CA ASP A 140 -15.16 -1.37 -0.44
C ASP A 140 -15.47 -1.38 -1.93
N GLU A 141 -15.92 -2.50 -2.52
CA GLU A 141 -16.23 -2.55 -3.96
C GLU A 141 -17.39 -1.64 -4.36
N LYS A 142 -18.42 -1.48 -3.53
CA LYS A 142 -19.48 -0.52 -3.83
C LYS A 142 -18.96 0.91 -3.71
N CYS A 143 -18.16 1.20 -2.70
CA CYS A 143 -17.51 2.49 -2.52
C CYS A 143 -16.43 2.73 -3.59
N PHE A 144 -15.61 1.72 -3.91
CA PHE A 144 -14.66 1.75 -5.04
C PHE A 144 -15.36 1.83 -6.39
N ALA A 145 -16.53 1.19 -6.56
CA ALA A 145 -17.32 1.31 -7.77
C ALA A 145 -17.89 2.72 -7.91
N GLU A 146 -18.36 3.33 -6.84
CA GLU A 146 -18.83 4.73 -6.84
C GLU A 146 -17.67 5.71 -7.09
N GLU A 147 -16.49 5.48 -6.56
CA GLU A 147 -15.29 6.29 -6.86
C GLU A 147 -14.76 6.05 -8.28
N ARG A 148 -14.79 4.81 -8.77
CA ARG A 148 -14.48 4.50 -10.16
C ARG A 148 -15.46 5.18 -11.13
N LEU A 149 -16.72 5.38 -10.73
CA LEU A 149 -17.70 6.16 -11.47
C LEU A 149 -17.39 7.65 -11.49
N ARG A 150 -16.61 8.18 -10.54
CA ARG A 150 -16.11 9.56 -10.52
C ARG A 150 -14.77 9.72 -11.26
N ALA A 151 -14.16 8.63 -11.72
CA ALA A 151 -12.94 8.71 -12.52
C ALA A 151 -13.27 9.37 -13.87
N GLU A 152 -12.41 10.27 -14.31
CA GLU A 152 -12.56 10.96 -15.59
C GLU A 152 -11.58 10.36 -16.62
N GLU A 153 -12.05 10.11 -17.83
CA GLU A 153 -11.23 9.69 -18.95
C GLU A 153 -11.09 10.82 -19.97
N PHE A 154 -9.87 11.06 -20.40
CA PHE A 154 -9.50 12.09 -21.37
C PHE A 154 -8.84 11.47 -22.58
N THR A 155 -9.09 12.02 -23.75
CA THR A 155 -8.43 11.60 -24.99
C THR A 155 -7.77 12.80 -25.68
N VAL A 156 -6.49 12.69 -25.99
CA VAL A 156 -5.72 13.71 -26.69
C VAL A 156 -5.00 13.07 -27.87
N ASN A 157 -5.28 13.57 -29.06
CA ASN A 157 -4.70 13.07 -30.31
C ASN A 157 -4.76 11.54 -30.46
N GLY A 158 -5.91 10.94 -30.04
CA GLY A 158 -6.16 9.49 -30.15
C GLY A 158 -5.55 8.65 -29.01
N VAL A 159 -4.93 9.26 -28.00
CA VAL A 159 -4.40 8.57 -26.81
C VAL A 159 -5.27 8.89 -25.61
N SER A 160 -5.83 7.86 -24.99
CA SER A 160 -6.66 7.99 -23.78
C SER A 160 -5.83 7.80 -22.52
N PHE A 161 -6.18 8.54 -21.47
CA PHE A 161 -5.65 8.39 -20.11
C PHE A 161 -6.73 8.64 -19.08
N LYS A 162 -6.55 8.09 -17.89
CA LYS A 162 -7.57 8.11 -16.84
C LYS A 162 -7.06 8.86 -15.60
N MET A 163 -7.94 9.65 -15.03
CA MET A 163 -7.73 10.36 -13.76
C MET A 163 -8.65 9.74 -12.70
N ILE A 164 -8.08 9.27 -11.61
CA ILE A 164 -8.78 8.64 -10.49
C ILE A 164 -9.20 9.72 -9.49
N TYR A 165 -10.45 9.74 -9.10
CA TYR A 165 -10.94 10.59 -8.03
C TYR A 165 -10.37 10.14 -6.68
N VAL A 166 -9.83 11.07 -5.92
CA VAL A 166 -9.35 10.87 -4.55
C VAL A 166 -10.17 11.76 -3.63
N GLU A 167 -11.01 11.14 -2.80
CA GLU A 167 -11.78 11.86 -1.80
C GLU A 167 -10.84 12.46 -0.76
N GLY A 168 -11.03 13.74 -0.43
CA GLY A 168 -10.23 14.44 0.57
C GLY A 168 -10.35 13.83 1.96
N GLY A 169 -9.39 14.12 2.81
CA GLY A 169 -9.36 13.62 4.18
C GLY A 169 -8.06 13.96 4.89
N THR A 170 -7.93 13.51 6.13
CA THR A 170 -6.73 13.72 6.95
C THR A 170 -5.92 12.42 7.06
N PHE A 171 -4.61 12.53 6.94
CA PHE A 171 -3.68 11.40 7.09
C PHE A 171 -2.40 11.82 7.82
N GLN A 172 -1.61 10.84 8.24
CA GLN A 172 -0.27 11.06 8.75
C GLN A 172 0.73 10.99 7.59
N MET A 173 1.27 12.15 7.21
CA MET A 173 2.30 12.27 6.18
C MET A 173 3.67 12.01 6.78
N GLY A 174 4.52 11.27 6.08
CA GLY A 174 5.83 10.85 6.58
C GLY A 174 5.80 9.55 7.37
N SER A 175 6.85 9.27 8.11
CA SER A 175 6.96 8.07 8.95
C SER A 175 7.88 8.31 10.14
N ASP A 176 7.49 7.84 11.33
CA ASP A 176 8.33 7.79 12.53
C ASP A 176 8.93 6.40 12.77
N ASP A 177 8.80 5.48 11.80
CA ASP A 177 9.35 4.14 11.87
C ASP A 177 10.86 4.17 12.11
N SER A 178 11.39 3.13 12.73
CA SER A 178 12.82 3.04 13.07
C SER A 178 13.74 3.04 11.85
N ASP A 179 13.22 2.62 10.69
CA ASP A 179 13.94 2.57 9.42
C ASP A 179 13.60 3.73 8.47
N ALA A 180 12.78 4.68 8.92
CA ALA A 180 12.51 5.92 8.19
C ALA A 180 13.73 6.83 8.20
N TYR A 181 14.04 7.45 7.06
CA TYR A 181 15.08 8.46 6.97
C TYR A 181 14.69 9.73 7.73
N ASP A 182 15.67 10.54 8.09
CA ASP A 182 15.44 11.75 8.89
C ASP A 182 14.53 12.77 8.17
N ASP A 183 14.54 12.78 6.85
CA ASP A 183 13.71 13.67 6.03
C ASP A 183 12.24 13.19 5.87
N GLU A 184 11.95 11.96 6.27
CA GLU A 184 10.57 11.45 6.37
C GLU A 184 9.92 11.84 7.71
N LYS A 185 10.71 12.38 8.67
CA LYS A 185 10.32 12.70 10.04
C LYS A 185 10.16 14.21 10.26
N PRO A 186 9.35 14.59 11.26
CA PRO A 186 8.39 13.75 11.97
C PRO A 186 7.16 13.45 11.12
N ALA A 187 6.49 12.33 11.36
CA ALA A 187 5.15 12.12 10.84
C ALA A 187 4.20 13.21 11.39
N HIS A 188 3.36 13.76 10.53
CA HIS A 188 2.50 14.89 10.91
C HIS A 188 1.16 14.85 10.18
N PRO A 189 0.09 15.41 10.79
CA PRO A 189 -1.23 15.37 10.18
C PRO A 189 -1.34 16.35 9.01
N VAL A 190 -1.84 15.85 7.87
CA VAL A 190 -2.15 16.66 6.69
C VAL A 190 -3.57 16.41 6.28
N THR A 191 -4.34 17.49 6.06
CA THR A 191 -5.70 17.45 5.53
C THR A 191 -5.69 17.91 4.08
N LEU A 192 -6.32 17.13 3.21
CA LEU A 192 -6.42 17.43 1.78
C LEU A 192 -7.87 17.59 1.34
N SER A 193 -8.11 18.52 0.46
CA SER A 193 -9.32 18.61 -0.35
C SER A 193 -9.35 17.47 -1.39
N SER A 194 -10.53 17.19 -1.95
CA SER A 194 -10.67 16.16 -3.00
C SER A 194 -10.02 16.64 -4.31
N TYR A 195 -9.42 15.70 -5.04
CA TYR A 195 -8.73 15.96 -6.31
C TYR A 195 -8.79 14.71 -7.21
N HIS A 196 -8.29 14.84 -8.44
CA HIS A 196 -8.02 13.68 -9.28
C HIS A 196 -6.52 13.52 -9.51
N ILE A 197 -6.07 12.26 -9.61
CA ILE A 197 -4.68 11.91 -9.89
C ILE A 197 -4.61 10.87 -11.02
N GLY A 198 -3.55 10.89 -11.83
CA GLY A 198 -3.36 9.94 -12.91
C GLY A 198 -3.37 8.48 -12.42
N GLU A 199 -4.14 7.62 -13.10
CA GLU A 199 -4.16 6.17 -12.82
C GLU A 199 -2.76 5.56 -12.89
N THR A 200 -1.91 6.11 -13.76
CA THR A 200 -0.51 5.72 -13.95
C THR A 200 0.38 6.96 -14.08
N SER A 201 1.67 6.75 -14.09
CA SER A 201 2.61 7.73 -14.63
C SER A 201 2.25 8.06 -16.08
N VAL A 202 2.57 9.27 -16.56
CA VAL A 202 2.38 9.66 -17.95
C VAL A 202 3.15 8.72 -18.87
N THR A 203 2.44 8.10 -19.83
CA THR A 203 3.05 7.16 -20.77
C THR A 203 3.78 7.89 -21.92
N GLN A 204 4.70 7.19 -22.57
CA GLN A 204 5.39 7.72 -23.75
C GLN A 204 4.42 7.97 -24.91
N ALA A 205 3.34 7.18 -25.03
CA ALA A 205 2.28 7.44 -26.01
C ALA A 205 1.61 8.80 -25.76
N LEU A 206 1.21 9.07 -24.50
CA LEU A 206 0.58 10.35 -24.15
C LEU A 206 1.56 11.51 -24.30
N TRP A 207 2.82 11.34 -23.87
CA TRP A 207 3.85 12.36 -24.10
C TRP A 207 4.01 12.70 -25.58
N LYS A 208 4.12 11.69 -26.46
CA LYS A 208 4.23 11.90 -27.92
C LYS A 208 3.00 12.60 -28.49
N ALA A 209 1.80 12.22 -28.03
CA ALA A 209 0.55 12.83 -28.48
C ALA A 209 0.48 14.34 -28.18
N VAL A 210 1.07 14.78 -27.07
CA VAL A 210 1.09 16.18 -26.64
C VAL A 210 2.30 16.94 -27.19
N MET A 211 3.51 16.35 -27.10
CA MET A 211 4.77 17.03 -27.37
C MET A 211 5.30 16.81 -28.80
N GLY A 212 4.87 15.73 -29.47
CA GLY A 212 5.33 15.38 -30.82
C GLY A 212 6.68 14.65 -30.87
N ASN A 213 7.32 14.39 -29.75
CA ASN A 213 8.60 13.68 -29.67
C ASN A 213 8.59 12.66 -28.52
N ASN A 214 9.68 11.88 -28.36
CA ASN A 214 9.86 10.97 -27.22
C ASN A 214 11.29 11.08 -26.69
N PRO A 215 11.52 11.72 -25.51
CA PRO A 215 12.84 11.91 -24.93
C PRO A 215 13.37 10.64 -24.25
N SER A 216 12.51 9.71 -23.85
CA SER A 216 12.83 8.57 -22.99
C SER A 216 14.02 7.76 -23.50
N TRP A 217 14.80 7.20 -22.61
CA TRP A 217 15.90 6.29 -22.93
C TRP A 217 15.36 4.92 -23.36
N PHE A 218 14.54 4.30 -22.54
CA PHE A 218 13.83 3.07 -22.91
C PHE A 218 12.63 3.41 -23.79
N LYS A 219 12.39 2.63 -24.85
CA LYS A 219 11.36 2.96 -25.84
C LYS A 219 10.19 1.98 -25.83
N GLY A 220 8.97 2.51 -25.75
CA GLY A 220 7.73 1.73 -25.80
C GLY A 220 6.53 2.59 -25.43
N ASP A 221 5.45 2.51 -26.18
CA ASP A 221 4.29 3.39 -26.02
C ASP A 221 3.63 3.28 -24.64
N ASN A 222 3.60 2.08 -24.06
CA ASN A 222 3.04 1.82 -22.74
C ASN A 222 4.06 1.95 -21.59
N LEU A 223 5.31 2.30 -21.88
CA LEU A 223 6.28 2.62 -20.84
C LEU A 223 6.00 4.02 -20.27
N PRO A 224 6.33 4.28 -19.00
CA PRO A 224 6.31 5.63 -18.48
C PRO A 224 7.28 6.50 -19.27
N VAL A 225 6.95 7.77 -19.48
CA VAL A 225 7.93 8.73 -20.01
C VAL A 225 8.98 8.97 -18.94
N GLU A 226 10.25 8.95 -19.35
CA GLU A 226 11.38 9.27 -18.49
C GLU A 226 12.40 10.14 -19.26
N THR A 227 13.51 10.52 -18.64
CA THR A 227 14.47 11.48 -19.20
C THR A 227 13.80 12.86 -19.42
N VAL A 228 12.89 13.22 -18.52
CA VAL A 228 12.20 14.51 -18.47
C VAL A 228 12.52 15.24 -17.18
N SER A 229 12.81 16.54 -17.28
CA SER A 229 13.00 17.43 -16.13
C SER A 229 11.64 17.92 -15.60
N TRP A 230 11.65 18.49 -14.41
CA TRP A 230 10.47 19.16 -13.86
C TRP A 230 9.94 20.25 -14.82
N ASP A 231 10.85 21.04 -15.39
CA ASP A 231 10.52 22.08 -16.36
C ASP A 231 9.90 21.51 -17.66
N ASP A 232 10.35 20.33 -18.10
CA ASP A 232 9.76 19.66 -19.25
C ASP A 232 8.34 19.17 -18.95
N CYS A 233 8.11 18.66 -17.70
CA CYS A 233 6.77 18.29 -17.24
C CYS A 233 5.82 19.52 -17.22
N GLN A 234 6.29 20.69 -16.80
CA GLN A 234 5.49 21.92 -16.84
C GLN A 234 5.11 22.33 -18.27
N LYS A 235 6.06 22.21 -19.22
CA LYS A 235 5.77 22.49 -20.64
C LYS A 235 4.77 21.50 -21.21
N PHE A 236 4.87 20.22 -20.85
CA PHE A 236 3.90 19.20 -21.25
C PHE A 236 2.51 19.55 -20.71
N ILE A 237 2.41 19.86 -19.40
CA ILE A 237 1.14 20.21 -18.73
C ILE A 237 0.52 21.45 -19.37
N GLN A 238 1.31 22.49 -19.64
CA GLN A 238 0.81 23.68 -20.30
C GLN A 238 0.18 23.35 -21.67
N LYS A 239 0.81 22.53 -22.49
CA LYS A 239 0.27 22.09 -23.77
C LYS A 239 -0.97 21.21 -23.61
N LEU A 240 -0.95 20.28 -22.66
CA LEU A 240 -2.08 19.42 -22.35
C LEU A 240 -3.31 20.26 -21.97
N ASN A 241 -3.13 21.26 -21.12
CA ASN A 241 -4.18 22.19 -20.69
C ASN A 241 -4.77 22.97 -21.89
N GLN A 242 -3.93 23.42 -22.80
CA GLN A 242 -4.38 24.06 -24.04
C GLN A 242 -5.20 23.13 -24.94
N LEU A 243 -4.82 21.86 -25.03
CA LEU A 243 -5.51 20.87 -25.86
C LEU A 243 -6.84 20.39 -25.26
N THR A 244 -6.94 20.35 -23.95
CA THR A 244 -8.11 19.79 -23.24
C THR A 244 -9.05 20.83 -22.68
N GLY A 245 -8.59 22.07 -22.49
CA GLY A 245 -9.32 23.12 -21.77
C GLY A 245 -9.47 22.86 -20.27
N LYS A 246 -8.69 21.93 -19.72
CA LYS A 246 -8.67 21.57 -18.28
C LYS A 246 -7.43 22.15 -17.61
N THR A 247 -7.38 22.08 -16.27
CA THR A 247 -6.27 22.60 -15.45
C THR A 247 -5.53 21.46 -14.79
N PHE A 248 -4.78 20.67 -15.59
CA PHE A 248 -3.85 19.68 -15.04
C PHE A 248 -2.63 20.37 -14.43
N ARG A 249 -2.03 19.69 -13.45
CA ARG A 249 -0.77 20.09 -12.80
C ARG A 249 0.00 18.84 -12.34
N LEU A 250 1.18 19.01 -11.78
CA LEU A 250 1.80 17.96 -10.96
C LEU A 250 1.03 17.82 -9.63
N PRO A 251 0.98 16.62 -9.04
CA PRO A 251 0.47 16.48 -7.68
C PRO A 251 1.38 17.22 -6.70
N THR A 252 0.83 17.72 -5.59
CA THR A 252 1.66 18.09 -4.45
C THR A 252 2.27 16.83 -3.83
N GLU A 253 3.34 16.99 -3.05
CA GLU A 253 3.95 15.88 -2.33
C GLU A 253 2.94 15.18 -1.42
N ALA A 254 2.11 15.95 -0.72
CA ALA A 254 1.07 15.44 0.16
C ALA A 254 -0.04 14.68 -0.60
N GLU A 255 -0.51 15.20 -1.72
CA GLU A 255 -1.48 14.50 -2.57
C GLU A 255 -0.91 13.19 -3.10
N TRP A 256 0.36 13.19 -3.52
CA TRP A 256 1.03 12.00 -4.00
C TRP A 256 1.07 10.92 -2.91
N GLU A 257 1.51 11.27 -1.69
CA GLU A 257 1.63 10.30 -0.59
C GLU A 257 0.26 9.81 -0.12
N TYR A 258 -0.73 10.70 0.01
CA TYR A 258 -2.10 10.33 0.37
C TYR A 258 -2.70 9.34 -0.63
N ALA A 259 -2.54 9.60 -1.92
CA ALA A 259 -2.98 8.68 -2.98
C ALA A 259 -2.23 7.35 -2.93
N ALA A 260 -0.90 7.34 -2.70
CA ALA A 260 -0.09 6.14 -2.59
C ALA A 260 -0.52 5.25 -1.42
N ARG A 261 -0.89 5.86 -0.28
CA ARG A 261 -1.43 5.17 0.90
C ARG A 261 -2.86 4.65 0.71
N GLY A 262 -3.53 4.98 -0.41
CA GLY A 262 -4.90 4.54 -0.70
C GLY A 262 -5.98 5.54 -0.29
N GLY A 263 -5.65 6.83 -0.12
CA GLY A 263 -6.61 7.90 0.21
C GLY A 263 -7.32 7.65 1.55
N LYS A 264 -8.62 7.78 1.59
CA LYS A 264 -9.43 7.52 2.81
C LYS A 264 -9.37 6.06 3.30
N TYR A 265 -8.96 5.13 2.44
CA TYR A 265 -8.81 3.71 2.79
C TYR A 265 -7.46 3.36 3.41
N GLN A 266 -6.66 4.36 3.75
CA GLN A 266 -5.31 4.31 4.30
C GLN A 266 -4.86 2.92 4.74
N SER A 267 -4.05 2.30 3.90
CA SER A 267 -3.46 1.02 4.22
C SER A 267 -2.12 1.25 4.93
N PRO A 268 -1.82 0.55 6.03
CA PRO A 268 -0.54 0.65 6.73
C PRO A 268 0.59 -0.04 5.96
N TYR A 269 0.44 -0.16 4.63
CA TYR A 269 1.42 -0.84 3.80
C TYR A 269 2.67 0.03 3.59
N ARG A 270 3.81 -0.65 3.62
CA ARG A 270 5.11 -0.06 3.35
C ARG A 270 5.23 0.48 1.92
N TYR A 271 4.61 -0.23 0.97
CA TYR A 271 4.55 0.13 -0.45
C TYR A 271 3.10 0.39 -0.87
N ALA A 272 2.90 1.04 -1.99
CA ALA A 272 1.57 1.40 -2.47
C ALA A 272 0.71 0.16 -2.81
N GLY A 273 -0.04 -0.32 -1.83
CA GLY A 273 -0.98 -1.45 -1.94
C GLY A 273 -0.48 -2.79 -1.41
N SER A 274 0.75 -2.90 -0.86
CA SER A 274 1.27 -4.15 -0.29
C SER A 274 2.47 -3.93 0.63
N ASN A 275 2.72 -4.88 1.55
CA ASN A 275 4.00 -5.00 2.25
C ASN A 275 5.04 -5.81 1.45
N SER A 276 4.62 -6.52 0.40
CA SER A 276 5.53 -7.21 -0.52
C SER A 276 5.81 -6.35 -1.74
N ILE A 277 7.05 -5.88 -1.86
CA ILE A 277 7.48 -5.01 -2.96
C ILE A 277 7.31 -5.66 -4.33
N ASP A 278 7.56 -6.97 -4.46
CA ASP A 278 7.45 -7.70 -5.72
C ASP A 278 6.06 -7.66 -6.35
N VAL A 279 5.03 -7.46 -5.51
CA VAL A 279 3.63 -7.43 -5.92
C VAL A 279 3.26 -6.12 -6.61
N VAL A 280 3.86 -5.00 -6.17
CA VAL A 280 3.42 -3.63 -6.52
C VAL A 280 4.48 -2.79 -7.21
N ALA A 281 5.76 -3.22 -7.22
CA ALA A 281 6.86 -2.39 -7.70
C ALA A 281 7.74 -3.08 -8.75
N TRP A 282 8.28 -2.27 -9.67
CA TRP A 282 9.43 -2.58 -10.50
C TRP A 282 10.65 -1.88 -9.88
N TYR A 283 11.60 -2.65 -9.35
CA TYR A 283 12.78 -2.19 -8.63
C TYR A 283 13.98 -3.09 -8.98
N PRO A 284 15.23 -2.85 -8.56
CA PRO A 284 16.39 -3.63 -8.98
C PRO A 284 16.26 -5.16 -8.82
N GLY A 285 15.46 -5.61 -7.85
CA GLY A 285 15.23 -7.03 -7.62
C GLY A 285 14.44 -7.74 -8.73
N ASN A 286 13.71 -7.00 -9.58
CA ASN A 286 12.84 -7.60 -10.60
C ASN A 286 12.68 -6.77 -11.89
N SER A 287 13.37 -5.62 -12.02
CA SER A 287 13.23 -4.70 -13.16
C SER A 287 14.09 -5.06 -14.38
N ASP A 288 15.05 -5.96 -14.25
CA ASP A 288 16.04 -6.24 -15.30
C ASP A 288 16.77 -4.98 -15.80
N GLY A 289 16.97 -3.98 -14.92
CA GLY A 289 17.69 -2.76 -15.22
C GLY A 289 16.98 -1.80 -16.20
N LYS A 290 15.65 -1.77 -16.22
CA LYS A 290 14.84 -0.96 -17.15
C LYS A 290 13.47 -0.62 -16.59
N THR A 291 12.79 0.35 -17.25
CA THR A 291 11.37 0.62 -17.03
C THR A 291 10.49 -0.48 -17.63
N HIS A 292 9.30 -0.66 -17.06
CA HIS A 292 8.30 -1.64 -17.50
C HIS A 292 6.98 -0.96 -17.91
N PRO A 293 6.15 -1.64 -18.73
CA PRO A 293 4.84 -1.10 -19.08
C PRO A 293 4.02 -0.80 -17.84
N VAL A 294 3.35 0.34 -17.82
CA VAL A 294 2.48 0.73 -16.72
C VAL A 294 1.37 -0.30 -16.51
N LYS A 295 0.83 -0.41 -15.29
CA LYS A 295 -0.27 -1.33 -14.91
C LYS A 295 0.08 -2.82 -14.99
N THR A 296 1.35 -3.19 -14.94
CA THR A 296 1.77 -4.60 -14.95
C THR A 296 1.99 -5.17 -13.55
N LYS A 297 1.99 -4.33 -12.52
CA LYS A 297 1.95 -4.71 -11.11
C LYS A 297 0.54 -4.47 -10.53
N LYS A 298 0.27 -4.94 -9.30
CA LYS A 298 -1.03 -4.69 -8.66
C LYS A 298 -1.19 -3.21 -8.29
N PRO A 299 -2.41 -2.66 -8.41
CA PRO A 299 -2.70 -1.29 -7.95
C PRO A 299 -2.87 -1.25 -6.43
N ASN A 300 -2.91 -0.04 -5.89
CA ASN A 300 -3.34 0.21 -4.53
C ASN A 300 -4.90 0.18 -4.40
N ALA A 301 -5.41 0.48 -3.21
CA ALA A 301 -6.83 0.45 -2.89
C ALA A 301 -7.70 1.38 -3.78
N LEU A 302 -7.14 2.48 -4.29
CA LEU A 302 -7.83 3.41 -5.22
C LEU A 302 -7.81 2.94 -6.69
N GLY A 303 -7.10 1.86 -7.01
CA GLY A 303 -6.88 1.42 -8.40
C GLY A 303 -5.78 2.21 -9.11
N ILE A 304 -4.88 2.85 -8.37
CA ILE A 304 -3.73 3.60 -8.88
C ILE A 304 -2.52 2.67 -8.93
N TYR A 305 -1.81 2.68 -10.06
CA TYR A 305 -0.70 1.78 -10.36
C TYR A 305 0.65 2.50 -10.25
N ASP A 306 1.70 1.70 -10.06
CA ASP A 306 3.11 2.10 -10.18
C ASP A 306 3.50 3.28 -9.25
N MET A 307 2.85 3.41 -8.08
CA MET A 307 3.23 4.39 -7.05
C MET A 307 4.38 3.90 -6.18
N SER A 308 4.90 2.71 -6.42
CA SER A 308 6.14 2.18 -5.89
C SER A 308 6.96 1.64 -7.05
N GLY A 309 8.17 2.14 -7.27
CA GLY A 309 9.09 1.72 -8.33
C GLY A 309 8.73 2.23 -9.74
N ASN A 310 9.27 1.59 -10.75
CA ASN A 310 9.22 1.92 -12.17
C ASN A 310 9.95 3.25 -12.50
N VAL A 311 9.34 4.40 -12.22
CA VAL A 311 9.99 5.72 -12.33
C VAL A 311 9.68 6.58 -11.11
N GLY A 312 10.65 7.30 -10.63
CA GLY A 312 10.45 8.32 -9.58
C GLY A 312 9.72 9.53 -10.16
N GLU A 313 8.68 9.98 -9.47
CA GLU A 313 7.72 10.95 -9.99
C GLU A 313 7.94 12.35 -9.43
N TRP A 314 8.04 13.33 -10.30
CA TRP A 314 8.12 14.73 -9.95
C TRP A 314 6.80 15.19 -9.28
N CYS A 315 6.95 15.90 -8.14
CA CYS A 315 5.88 16.63 -7.46
C CYS A 315 5.99 18.13 -7.69
N LEU A 316 4.92 18.86 -7.33
CA LEU A 316 4.88 20.33 -7.47
C LEU A 316 5.87 21.02 -6.54
N ASP A 317 6.02 20.47 -5.34
CA ASP A 317 6.68 21.10 -4.20
C ASP A 317 8.19 21.29 -4.40
N TRP A 318 8.70 22.41 -3.89
CA TRP A 318 10.10 22.52 -3.55
C TRP A 318 10.40 21.66 -2.32
N TYR A 319 11.53 20.97 -2.34
CA TYR A 319 11.93 20.12 -1.24
C TYR A 319 12.31 20.93 0.00
N ARG A 320 11.76 20.55 1.16
CA ARG A 320 12.10 21.07 2.48
C ARG A 320 11.85 19.99 3.54
N GLU A 321 12.56 20.07 4.67
CA GLU A 321 12.31 19.23 5.84
C GLU A 321 10.91 19.47 6.40
N TYR A 322 10.31 18.43 6.97
CA TYR A 322 9.00 18.53 7.60
C TYR A 322 9.06 19.33 8.89
N SER A 323 8.08 20.17 9.11
CA SER A 323 7.98 21.00 10.34
C SER A 323 7.30 20.28 11.50
N GLY A 324 6.65 19.17 11.26
CA GLY A 324 5.83 18.46 12.25
C GLY A 324 4.49 19.14 12.58
N LEU A 325 4.15 20.24 11.92
CA LEU A 325 2.90 20.96 12.12
C LEU A 325 1.77 20.37 11.29
N ALA A 326 0.54 20.45 11.79
CA ALA A 326 -0.65 20.12 11.02
C ALA A 326 -0.79 21.11 9.83
N LEU A 327 -1.04 20.57 8.63
CA LEU A 327 -1.15 21.34 7.40
C LEU A 327 -2.49 21.04 6.70
N THR A 328 -2.96 21.99 5.90
CA THR A 328 -4.13 21.81 5.03
C THR A 328 -3.75 22.22 3.62
N ASP A 329 -3.99 21.34 2.65
CA ASP A 329 -3.68 21.50 1.23
C ASP A 329 -2.28 22.11 0.98
N PRO A 330 -1.18 21.51 1.55
CA PRO A 330 0.14 22.11 1.41
C PRO A 330 0.65 21.98 -0.03
N GLU A 331 1.28 23.05 -0.54
CA GLU A 331 1.94 23.12 -1.85
C GLU A 331 3.49 23.24 -1.73
N GLY A 332 4.01 23.03 -0.51
CA GLY A 332 5.41 23.23 -0.21
C GLY A 332 5.79 24.71 -0.07
N PRO A 333 7.09 25.02 0.05
CA PRO A 333 7.59 26.42 0.13
C PRO A 333 7.58 27.11 -1.23
N ASP A 334 7.53 28.45 -1.23
CA ASP A 334 7.50 29.27 -2.46
C ASP A 334 8.77 29.16 -3.31
N TRP A 335 9.89 28.75 -2.72
CA TRP A 335 11.18 28.61 -3.41
C TRP A 335 12.05 27.53 -2.81
N GLY A 336 12.99 27.00 -3.60
CA GLY A 336 13.95 25.99 -3.17
C GLY A 336 15.01 25.71 -4.25
N TRP A 337 15.92 24.79 -3.95
CA TRP A 337 16.98 24.37 -4.88
C TRP A 337 16.62 23.07 -5.63
N SER A 338 15.77 22.26 -5.02
CA SER A 338 15.40 20.96 -5.57
C SER A 338 13.87 20.76 -5.47
N ARG A 339 13.30 20.08 -6.47
CA ARG A 339 11.91 19.65 -6.48
C ARG A 339 11.80 18.25 -5.88
N VAL A 340 10.67 17.99 -5.22
CA VAL A 340 10.38 16.69 -4.64
C VAL A 340 10.17 15.63 -5.73
N ARG A 341 10.68 14.42 -5.47
CA ARG A 341 10.40 13.20 -6.24
C ARG A 341 9.94 12.10 -5.29
N ARG A 342 8.99 11.29 -5.74
CA ARG A 342 8.37 10.24 -4.91
C ARG A 342 8.31 8.90 -5.65
N GLY A 343 8.16 7.82 -4.89
CA GLY A 343 7.86 6.49 -5.39
C GLY A 343 9.05 5.56 -5.63
N GLY A 344 10.27 6.08 -5.67
CA GLY A 344 11.44 5.31 -6.12
C GLY A 344 11.33 4.95 -7.61
N ASP A 345 12.23 4.13 -8.11
CA ASP A 345 12.32 3.80 -9.53
C ASP A 345 12.92 2.39 -9.76
N TRP A 346 13.06 2.00 -11.02
CA TRP A 346 13.57 0.70 -11.45
C TRP A 346 15.00 0.40 -10.98
N ASP A 347 15.78 1.42 -10.58
CA ASP A 347 17.17 1.34 -10.12
C ASP A 347 17.32 1.72 -8.63
N ASN A 348 16.22 2.03 -7.94
CA ASN A 348 16.23 2.40 -6.53
C ASN A 348 15.98 1.19 -5.63
N THR A 349 16.63 1.16 -4.46
CA THR A 349 16.45 0.07 -3.49
C THR A 349 14.98 -0.04 -3.03
N ASP A 350 14.65 -1.17 -2.41
CA ASP A 350 13.35 -1.38 -1.78
C ASP A 350 12.98 -0.27 -0.78
N TYR A 351 13.94 0.24 -0.03
CA TYR A 351 13.75 1.40 0.86
C TYR A 351 13.28 2.65 0.12
N GLY A 352 13.83 2.90 -1.09
CA GLY A 352 13.43 4.04 -1.93
C GLY A 352 12.04 3.94 -2.52
N CYS A 353 11.46 2.72 -2.57
CA CYS A 353 10.11 2.48 -3.10
C CYS A 353 9.01 2.58 -2.04
N ARG A 354 9.34 2.88 -0.75
CA ARG A 354 8.35 3.07 0.31
C ARG A 354 7.46 4.27 0.04
N VAL A 355 6.19 4.21 0.47
CA VAL A 355 5.23 5.31 0.28
C VAL A 355 5.66 6.59 0.99
N SER A 356 6.38 6.50 2.10
CA SER A 356 6.89 7.63 2.88
C SER A 356 8.22 8.18 2.36
N HIS A 357 8.99 7.38 1.57
CA HIS A 357 10.31 7.79 1.11
C HIS A 357 10.24 9.04 0.24
N ARG A 358 11.17 9.95 0.51
CA ARG A 358 11.31 11.23 -0.15
C ARG A 358 12.60 11.28 -0.96
N GLY A 359 12.50 11.77 -2.18
CA GLY A 359 13.64 12.10 -2.99
C GLY A 359 13.56 13.56 -3.45
N CYS A 360 14.66 14.11 -3.91
CA CYS A 360 14.67 15.43 -4.52
C CYS A 360 15.74 15.53 -5.60
N SER A 361 15.53 16.43 -6.55
CA SER A 361 16.50 16.70 -7.60
C SER A 361 16.36 18.14 -8.12
N SER A 362 17.42 18.66 -8.72
CA SER A 362 17.38 19.94 -9.44
C SER A 362 16.29 19.90 -10.53
N PRO A 363 15.49 20.98 -10.70
CA PRO A 363 14.34 20.99 -11.62
C PRO A 363 14.72 20.80 -13.10
N ASP A 364 15.97 20.99 -13.47
CA ASP A 364 16.50 20.80 -14.83
C ASP A 364 17.08 19.40 -15.07
N LEU A 365 17.21 18.56 -14.01
CA LEU A 365 17.81 17.23 -14.12
C LEU A 365 16.92 16.31 -14.98
N ARG A 366 17.59 15.59 -15.89
CA ARG A 366 16.99 14.53 -16.72
C ARG A 366 17.70 13.22 -16.47
N GLY A 367 16.94 12.14 -16.36
CA GLY A 367 17.49 10.80 -16.19
C GLY A 367 16.45 9.73 -16.45
N SER A 368 16.90 8.54 -16.83
CA SER A 368 16.03 7.38 -17.15
C SER A 368 15.24 6.84 -15.96
N ILE A 369 15.49 7.38 -14.77
CA ILE A 369 14.80 7.02 -13.52
C ILE A 369 13.69 8.01 -13.14
N GLY A 370 13.47 9.09 -13.91
CA GLY A 370 12.57 10.20 -13.57
C GLY A 370 11.46 10.41 -14.57
N GLY A 371 10.22 10.28 -14.11
CA GLY A 371 8.99 10.55 -14.81
C GLY A 371 8.04 11.41 -13.97
N PHE A 372 6.74 11.35 -14.25
CA PHE A 372 5.73 12.10 -13.49
C PHE A 372 4.32 11.54 -13.73
N ARG A 373 3.39 11.90 -12.86
CA ARG A 373 1.95 11.74 -13.08
C ARG A 373 1.22 13.06 -12.99
N LEU A 374 -0.03 13.08 -13.46
CA LEU A 374 -0.87 14.25 -13.46
C LEU A 374 -1.73 14.33 -12.22
N ALA A 375 -2.06 15.53 -11.79
CA ALA A 375 -3.19 15.85 -10.92
C ALA A 375 -4.12 16.83 -11.61
N LEU A 376 -5.39 16.84 -11.21
CA LEU A 376 -6.43 17.75 -11.68
C LEU A 376 -7.26 18.21 -10.49
N VAL A 377 -7.45 19.50 -10.36
CA VAL A 377 -8.32 20.15 -9.36
C VAL A 377 -9.60 20.64 -10.04
N HIS A 378 -10.70 20.56 -9.34
CA HIS A 378 -12.02 21.03 -9.82
C HIS A 378 -12.20 22.53 -9.70
#